data_d07ef5e4c8abd19c6bc276bfdec24990
#
_entry.id   d07ef5e4c8abd19c6bc276bfdec24990
#
_cell.length_a   1.000
_cell.length_b   1.000
_cell.length_c   1.000
_cell.angle_alpha   90.00
_cell.angle_beta   90.00
_cell.angle_gamma   90.00
#
_symmetry.space_group_name_H-M   'P 1'
#
loop_
_entity.id
_entity.type
_entity.pdbx_description
1 polymer ?
#
loop_
_entity_poly.entity_id
_entity_poly.type
_entity_poly.pdbx_seq_one_letter_code
_entity_poly.pdbx_strand_id
1 'polypeptide(L)'
;QRMETNNTDIVAFGMQEEYLGHTVHKKNHYPNQTYNYGEMKRILFPTMLSNGFFFDFGILPNLVCKLVKRSLWENSCIEADESITFGEDADLTFQLLVNAQSVQVIDYAPYHYVRRNDSMMWKGIKEGSIEKLENDLLRAFQRAGVKDILKGQLDDFITFVSLLKQPKRIADVENTLAGKKIALYGAGGFGQAIYAAYGKQVTVWVDGNYQKYSQMGGCVCPVECLLEQQEAYDMVFVAILNVGG
;
A
#
# COMPACT_ATOMS: atom_id res chain seq x y z
N GLN A 1 5.65 1.97 -28.97
CA GLN A 1 6.48 1.00 -29.73
C GLN A 1 6.43 -0.42 -29.16
N ARG A 2 6.74 -0.68 -27.85
CA ARG A 2 6.69 -2.06 -27.29
C ARG A 2 5.30 -2.68 -27.23
N MET A 3 4.26 -1.92 -26.88
CA MET A 3 2.87 -2.39 -26.91
C MET A 3 2.41 -2.78 -28.30
N GLU A 4 2.74 -1.95 -29.27
CA GLU A 4 2.38 -2.19 -30.69
C GLU A 4 3.11 -3.41 -31.26
N THR A 5 4.40 -3.55 -30.94
CA THR A 5 5.22 -4.66 -31.46
C THR A 5 4.79 -6.01 -30.86
N ASN A 6 4.42 -6.07 -29.59
CA ASN A 6 4.11 -7.33 -28.87
C ASN A 6 2.61 -7.57 -28.70
N ASN A 7 1.75 -6.66 -29.19
CA ASN A 7 0.29 -6.70 -29.02
C ASN A 7 -0.16 -6.94 -27.57
N THR A 8 0.60 -6.37 -26.60
CA THR A 8 0.39 -6.56 -25.16
C THR A 8 -0.73 -5.66 -24.66
N ASP A 9 -1.59 -6.15 -23.77
CA ASP A 9 -2.72 -5.40 -23.25
C ASP A 9 -2.31 -4.36 -22.20
N ILE A 10 -1.31 -4.72 -21.34
CA ILE A 10 -0.77 -3.84 -20.32
C ILE A 10 0.77 -3.92 -20.34
N VAL A 11 1.42 -2.76 -20.27
CA VAL A 11 2.85 -2.66 -19.92
C VAL A 11 2.95 -2.07 -18.53
N ALA A 12 3.51 -2.82 -17.58
CA ALA A 12 3.76 -2.40 -16.21
C ALA A 12 5.24 -2.04 -16.03
N PHE A 13 5.52 -0.86 -15.50
CA PHE A 13 6.87 -0.36 -15.26
C PHE A 13 6.99 0.22 -13.84
N GLY A 14 8.21 0.59 -13.45
CA GLY A 14 8.52 1.16 -12.15
C GLY A 14 8.35 2.68 -12.09
N MET A 15 8.62 3.25 -10.92
CA MET A 15 8.70 4.71 -10.71
C MET A 15 9.90 5.08 -9.84
N GLN A 16 10.30 6.32 -9.94
CA GLN A 16 11.27 6.97 -9.06
C GLN A 16 10.50 7.82 -8.06
N GLU A 17 10.52 7.42 -6.81
CA GLU A 17 9.86 8.17 -5.74
C GLU A 17 10.87 9.15 -5.14
N GLU A 18 10.57 10.43 -5.24
CA GLU A 18 11.43 11.51 -4.78
C GLU A 18 10.86 12.12 -3.49
N TYR A 19 11.66 12.11 -2.43
CA TYR A 19 11.29 12.67 -1.14
C TYR A 19 12.49 13.26 -0.42
N LEU A 20 12.42 14.54 -0.04
CA LEU A 20 13.47 15.26 0.71
C LEU A 20 14.89 15.12 0.11
N GLY A 21 15.01 15.14 -1.22
CA GLY A 21 16.31 15.02 -1.91
C GLY A 21 16.80 13.58 -2.05
N HIS A 22 16.03 12.58 -1.62
CA HIS A 22 16.32 11.17 -1.83
C HIS A 22 15.43 10.60 -2.93
N THR A 23 15.99 9.75 -3.78
CA THR A 23 15.25 9.02 -4.80
C THR A 23 15.24 7.52 -4.46
N VAL A 24 14.05 6.94 -4.41
CA VAL A 24 13.86 5.51 -4.23
C VAL A 24 13.24 4.92 -5.49
N HIS A 25 13.87 3.88 -6.05
CA HIS A 25 13.34 3.16 -7.20
C HIS A 25 12.33 2.11 -6.73
N LYS A 26 11.07 2.27 -7.14
CA LYS A 26 10.01 1.29 -6.95
C LYS A 26 9.84 0.46 -8.22
N LYS A 27 9.87 -0.85 -8.08
CA LYS A 27 9.79 -1.81 -9.20
C LYS A 27 8.69 -2.83 -8.97
N ASN A 28 8.23 -3.44 -10.06
CA ASN A 28 7.43 -4.67 -9.97
C ASN A 28 8.37 -5.84 -9.63
N HIS A 29 7.91 -6.83 -8.88
CA HIS A 29 8.75 -7.93 -8.38
C HIS A 29 8.94 -9.08 -9.38
N TYR A 30 8.49 -8.90 -10.61
CA TYR A 30 8.56 -9.95 -11.63
C TYR A 30 9.63 -9.66 -12.69
N PRO A 31 10.20 -10.71 -13.30
CA PRO A 31 11.16 -10.57 -14.40
C PRO A 31 10.64 -9.73 -15.56
N ASN A 32 11.58 -9.05 -16.25
CA ASN A 32 11.31 -8.26 -17.45
C ASN A 32 10.95 -9.19 -18.62
N GLN A 33 9.68 -9.50 -18.77
CA GLN A 33 9.14 -10.32 -19.87
C GLN A 33 7.66 -10.07 -20.09
N THR A 34 7.11 -10.65 -21.15
CA THR A 34 5.67 -10.67 -21.41
C THR A 34 5.08 -11.95 -20.85
N TYR A 35 3.97 -11.84 -20.15
CA TYR A 35 3.19 -12.93 -19.58
C TYR A 35 1.86 -13.02 -20.31
N ASN A 36 1.54 -14.18 -20.88
CA ASN A 36 0.20 -14.49 -21.36
C ASN A 36 -0.75 -14.80 -20.17
N TYR A 37 -2.04 -14.93 -20.42
CA TYR A 37 -3.03 -15.13 -19.35
C TYR A 37 -2.77 -16.37 -18.48
N GLY A 38 -2.33 -17.49 -19.07
CA GLY A 38 -1.97 -18.69 -18.32
C GLY A 38 -0.78 -18.48 -17.40
N GLU A 39 0.24 -17.76 -17.87
CA GLU A 39 1.41 -17.39 -17.08
C GLU A 39 1.04 -16.36 -16.00
N MET A 40 0.17 -15.40 -16.32
CA MET A 40 -0.35 -14.43 -15.32
C MET A 40 -1.03 -15.17 -14.17
N LYS A 41 -1.91 -16.12 -14.45
CA LYS A 41 -2.59 -16.92 -13.40
C LYS A 41 -1.62 -17.72 -12.54
N ARG A 42 -0.56 -18.24 -13.13
CA ARG A 42 0.40 -19.09 -12.44
C ARG A 42 1.50 -18.32 -11.72
N ILE A 43 1.94 -17.18 -12.26
CA ILE A 43 3.13 -16.46 -11.81
C ILE A 43 2.79 -15.13 -11.15
N LEU A 44 1.93 -14.31 -11.80
CA LEU A 44 1.63 -12.96 -11.31
C LEU A 44 0.54 -12.98 -10.23
N PHE A 45 -0.62 -13.59 -10.52
CA PHE A 45 -1.78 -13.53 -9.62
C PHE A 45 -1.52 -14.08 -8.21
N PRO A 46 -0.68 -15.11 -7.98
CA PRO A 46 -0.44 -15.58 -6.61
C PRO A 46 0.15 -14.54 -5.64
N THR A 47 0.80 -13.49 -6.13
CA THR A 47 1.46 -12.48 -5.29
C THR A 47 1.37 -11.06 -5.84
N MET A 48 0.50 -10.78 -6.84
CA MET A 48 0.52 -9.48 -7.52
C MET A 48 0.03 -8.31 -6.64
N LEU A 49 -0.92 -8.59 -5.75
CA LEU A 49 -1.56 -7.57 -4.91
C LEU A 49 -0.90 -7.50 -3.54
N SER A 50 -0.49 -8.63 -2.99
CA SER A 50 0.27 -8.72 -1.74
C SER A 50 1.14 -9.98 -1.78
N ASN A 51 2.37 -9.88 -1.32
CA ASN A 51 3.25 -11.03 -1.08
C ASN A 51 3.30 -11.42 0.42
N GLY A 52 2.36 -10.92 1.23
CA GLY A 52 2.26 -11.13 2.66
C GLY A 52 3.04 -10.12 3.52
N PHE A 53 3.78 -9.20 2.90
CA PHE A 53 4.44 -8.10 3.61
C PHE A 53 3.67 -6.81 3.45
N PHE A 54 3.83 -5.91 4.42
CA PHE A 54 3.06 -4.68 4.51
C PHE A 54 3.32 -3.74 3.33
N PHE A 55 2.29 -3.52 2.49
CA PHE A 55 2.36 -2.72 1.26
C PHE A 55 3.49 -3.12 0.30
N ASP A 56 3.84 -4.39 0.30
CA ASP A 56 4.77 -4.96 -0.66
C ASP A 56 3.98 -5.65 -1.79
N PHE A 57 3.89 -4.95 -2.90
CA PHE A 57 3.10 -5.34 -4.07
C PHE A 57 3.96 -6.07 -5.09
N GLY A 58 3.49 -7.20 -5.60
CA GLY A 58 4.14 -7.84 -6.74
C GLY A 58 4.06 -6.96 -8.00
N ILE A 59 2.90 -6.36 -8.25
CA ILE A 59 2.69 -5.31 -9.26
C ILE A 59 2.35 -4.01 -8.56
N LEU A 60 3.07 -2.92 -8.84
CA LEU A 60 2.79 -1.60 -8.27
C LEU A 60 1.32 -1.21 -8.50
N PRO A 61 0.58 -0.77 -7.47
CA PRO A 61 -0.84 -0.43 -7.61
C PRO A 61 -1.08 0.87 -8.38
N ASN A 62 -0.05 1.68 -8.56
CA ASN A 62 -0.14 3.01 -9.17
C ASN A 62 -0.48 2.92 -10.66
N LEU A 63 -1.63 3.48 -11.05
CA LEU A 63 -2.10 3.48 -12.44
C LEU A 63 -1.13 4.23 -13.38
N VAL A 64 -0.48 5.29 -12.89
CA VAL A 64 0.55 6.04 -13.61
C VAL A 64 1.77 5.22 -14.03
N CYS A 65 1.96 4.03 -13.43
CA CYS A 65 3.02 3.08 -13.78
C CYS A 65 2.57 2.04 -14.82
N LYS A 66 1.51 2.32 -15.59
CA LYS A 66 0.98 1.43 -16.62
C LYS A 66 0.74 2.17 -17.93
N LEU A 67 0.98 1.43 -19.02
CA LEU A 67 0.37 1.74 -20.31
C LEU A 67 -0.69 0.66 -20.55
N VAL A 68 -1.91 1.08 -20.80
CA VAL A 68 -3.07 0.20 -20.98
C VAL A 68 -3.61 0.36 -22.38
N LYS A 69 -3.90 -0.76 -23.03
CA LYS A 69 -4.52 -0.79 -24.35
C LYS A 69 -5.93 -0.19 -24.24
N ARG A 70 -6.26 0.77 -25.10
CA ARG A 70 -7.55 1.43 -25.08
C ARG A 70 -8.72 0.42 -25.18
N SER A 71 -8.59 -0.57 -26.05
CA SER A 71 -9.60 -1.62 -26.20
C SER A 71 -9.80 -2.48 -24.94
N LEU A 72 -8.76 -2.70 -24.12
CA LEU A 72 -8.92 -3.38 -22.83
C LEU A 72 -9.78 -2.51 -21.90
N TRP A 73 -9.48 -1.22 -21.79
CA TRP A 73 -10.25 -0.30 -20.97
C TRP A 73 -11.74 -0.27 -21.39
N GLU A 74 -12.01 -0.05 -22.68
CA GLU A 74 -13.37 0.06 -23.23
C GLU A 74 -14.19 -1.24 -23.07
N ASN A 75 -13.54 -2.42 -23.18
CA ASN A 75 -14.22 -3.71 -23.11
C ASN A 75 -14.34 -4.29 -21.69
N SER A 76 -13.60 -3.76 -20.72
CA SER A 76 -13.57 -4.33 -19.36
C SER A 76 -14.74 -3.87 -18.49
N CYS A 77 -15.58 -2.93 -18.95
CA CYS A 77 -16.66 -2.32 -18.17
C CYS A 77 -16.18 -1.84 -16.78
N ILE A 78 -14.94 -1.32 -16.72
CA ILE A 78 -14.34 -0.77 -15.52
C ILE A 78 -14.73 0.70 -15.44
N GLU A 79 -15.38 1.08 -14.36
CA GLU A 79 -15.73 2.47 -14.06
C GLU A 79 -14.96 2.91 -12.80
N ALA A 80 -14.41 4.12 -12.86
CA ALA A 80 -13.81 4.72 -11.68
C ALA A 80 -14.89 5.14 -10.69
N ASP A 81 -14.89 4.59 -9.49
CA ASP A 81 -15.78 5.05 -8.41
C ASP A 81 -15.15 6.26 -7.70
N GLU A 82 -15.65 7.48 -8.00
CA GLU A 82 -15.20 8.73 -7.39
C GLU A 82 -15.39 8.78 -5.86
N SER A 83 -16.13 7.85 -5.30
CA SER A 83 -16.34 7.74 -3.86
C SER A 83 -15.20 6.99 -3.16
N ILE A 84 -14.39 6.22 -3.89
CA ILE A 84 -13.14 5.63 -3.39
C ILE A 84 -12.10 6.74 -3.35
N THR A 85 -11.81 7.23 -2.17
CA THR A 85 -10.88 8.37 -1.97
C THR A 85 -9.47 7.95 -1.55
N PHE A 86 -9.24 6.65 -1.44
CA PHE A 86 -7.94 6.04 -1.21
C PHE A 86 -7.91 4.65 -1.85
N GLY A 87 -6.85 4.41 -2.62
CA GLY A 87 -6.68 3.14 -3.31
C GLY A 87 -7.43 3.05 -4.65
N GLU A 88 -7.92 4.18 -5.19
CA GLU A 88 -8.54 4.29 -6.52
C GLU A 88 -7.60 3.78 -7.62
N ASP A 89 -6.32 4.09 -7.52
CA ASP A 89 -5.28 3.57 -8.42
C ASP A 89 -5.16 2.05 -8.32
N ALA A 90 -5.20 1.50 -7.10
CA ALA A 90 -5.16 0.05 -6.88
C ALA A 90 -6.42 -0.62 -7.42
N ASP A 91 -7.59 -0.04 -7.17
CA ASP A 91 -8.86 -0.54 -7.69
C ASP A 91 -8.80 -0.71 -9.21
N LEU A 92 -8.52 0.38 -9.93
CA LEU A 92 -8.44 0.37 -11.39
C LEU A 92 -7.33 -0.54 -11.91
N THR A 93 -6.15 -0.50 -11.28
CA THR A 93 -5.00 -1.31 -11.70
C THR A 93 -5.31 -2.81 -11.63
N PHE A 94 -5.83 -3.29 -10.50
CA PHE A 94 -6.06 -4.72 -10.32
C PHE A 94 -7.29 -5.21 -11.08
N GLN A 95 -8.31 -4.38 -11.28
CA GLN A 95 -9.40 -4.68 -12.21
C GLN A 95 -8.90 -4.84 -13.65
N LEU A 96 -8.03 -3.95 -14.13
CA LEU A 96 -7.44 -4.05 -15.47
C LEU A 96 -6.58 -5.33 -15.61
N LEU A 97 -5.75 -5.63 -14.61
CA LEU A 97 -4.87 -6.80 -14.64
C LEU A 97 -5.63 -8.12 -14.74
N VAL A 98 -6.73 -8.29 -14.00
CA VAL A 98 -7.51 -9.55 -14.07
C VAL A 98 -8.32 -9.69 -15.35
N ASN A 99 -8.57 -8.61 -16.09
CA ASN A 99 -9.26 -8.62 -17.37
C ASN A 99 -8.28 -8.70 -18.58
N ALA A 100 -6.99 -8.46 -18.38
CA ALA A 100 -5.99 -8.50 -19.43
C ALA A 100 -5.68 -9.94 -19.87
N GLN A 101 -5.39 -10.13 -21.17
CA GLN A 101 -4.91 -11.39 -21.74
C GLN A 101 -3.39 -11.48 -21.76
N SER A 102 -2.70 -10.34 -21.62
CA SER A 102 -1.25 -10.27 -21.57
C SER A 102 -0.76 -9.04 -20.82
N VAL A 103 0.31 -9.25 -20.05
CA VAL A 103 1.01 -8.19 -19.32
C VAL A 103 2.51 -8.27 -19.62
N GLN A 104 3.11 -7.16 -20.02
CA GLN A 104 4.55 -7.02 -20.09
C GLN A 104 5.05 -6.28 -18.87
N VAL A 105 5.90 -6.90 -18.08
CA VAL A 105 6.65 -6.24 -17.01
C VAL A 105 7.97 -5.75 -17.61
N ILE A 106 8.35 -4.50 -17.33
CA ILE A 106 9.64 -3.95 -17.78
C ILE A 106 10.40 -3.35 -16.58
N ASP A 107 11.72 -3.61 -16.52
CA ASP A 107 12.61 -3.05 -15.52
C ASP A 107 13.08 -1.65 -15.97
N TYR A 108 12.15 -0.71 -15.99
CA TYR A 108 12.38 0.68 -16.30
C TYR A 108 11.46 1.54 -15.42
N ALA A 109 11.94 2.66 -14.92
CA ALA A 109 11.21 3.56 -14.02
C ALA A 109 11.17 4.98 -14.59
N PRO A 110 10.35 5.26 -15.62
CA PRO A 110 10.31 6.56 -16.29
C PRO A 110 9.52 7.61 -15.54
N TYR A 111 8.65 7.19 -14.59
CA TYR A 111 7.77 8.10 -13.88
C TYR A 111 8.44 8.61 -12.61
N HIS A 112 8.51 9.94 -12.45
CA HIS A 112 9.00 10.62 -11.26
C HIS A 112 7.83 11.00 -10.37
N TYR A 113 7.72 10.35 -9.23
CA TYR A 113 6.69 10.60 -8.22
C TYR A 113 7.27 11.48 -7.12
N VAL A 114 6.99 12.78 -7.17
CA VAL A 114 7.43 13.74 -6.16
C VAL A 114 6.45 13.71 -4.99
N ARG A 115 6.90 13.22 -3.82
CA ARG A 115 6.11 13.28 -2.59
C ARG A 115 6.00 14.71 -2.09
N ARG A 116 4.77 15.17 -1.90
CA ARG A 116 4.45 16.46 -1.32
C ARG A 116 3.77 16.29 0.03
N ASN A 117 4.01 17.23 0.96
CA ASN A 117 3.37 17.20 2.28
C ASN A 117 1.85 17.45 2.24
N ASP A 118 1.34 18.02 1.13
CA ASP A 118 -0.08 18.28 0.88
C ASP A 118 -0.78 17.18 0.05
N SER A 119 -0.10 16.06 -0.16
CA SER A 119 -0.63 14.92 -0.92
C SER A 119 -1.97 14.43 -0.37
N MET A 120 -2.86 13.99 -1.28
CA MET A 120 -4.14 13.36 -0.93
C MET A 120 -3.97 12.13 -0.02
N MET A 121 -2.83 11.45 -0.07
CA MET A 121 -2.50 10.35 0.84
C MET A 121 -2.60 10.72 2.33
N TRP A 122 -2.44 12.01 2.68
CA TRP A 122 -2.50 12.50 4.05
C TRP A 122 -3.88 13.03 4.45
N LYS A 123 -4.79 13.19 3.49
CA LYS A 123 -6.18 13.56 3.76
C LYS A 123 -6.94 12.35 4.33
N GLY A 124 -7.91 12.62 5.19
CA GLY A 124 -8.74 11.56 5.76
C GLY A 124 -9.47 10.77 4.68
N ILE A 125 -9.64 9.46 4.89
CA ILE A 125 -10.47 8.61 4.03
C ILE A 125 -11.93 8.91 4.32
N LYS A 126 -12.75 9.05 3.29
CA LYS A 126 -14.21 9.14 3.43
C LYS A 126 -14.75 7.83 4.03
N GLU A 127 -15.77 7.96 4.85
CA GLU A 127 -16.46 6.80 5.41
C GLU A 127 -16.98 5.90 4.29
N GLY A 128 -16.84 4.58 4.47
CA GLY A 128 -17.24 3.59 3.48
C GLY A 128 -16.30 3.42 2.27
N SER A 129 -15.25 4.24 2.12
CA SER A 129 -14.34 4.16 0.97
C SER A 129 -13.54 2.86 0.92
N ILE A 130 -13.12 2.34 2.08
CA ILE A 130 -12.36 1.08 2.16
C ILE A 130 -13.27 -0.11 1.83
N GLU A 131 -14.49 -0.11 2.36
CA GLU A 131 -15.48 -1.16 2.07
C GLU A 131 -15.88 -1.18 0.59
N LYS A 132 -15.95 -0.02 -0.05
CA LYS A 132 -16.21 0.04 -1.49
C LYS A 132 -15.05 -0.52 -2.30
N LEU A 133 -13.82 -0.11 -1.99
CA LEU A 133 -12.60 -0.64 -2.61
C LEU A 133 -12.55 -2.17 -2.52
N GLU A 134 -12.79 -2.73 -1.32
CA GLU A 134 -12.84 -4.17 -1.11
C GLU A 134 -13.91 -4.83 -1.98
N ASN A 135 -15.14 -4.30 -1.96
CA ASN A 135 -16.27 -4.87 -2.68
C ASN A 135 -16.07 -4.80 -4.21
N ASP A 136 -15.48 -3.73 -4.73
CA ASP A 136 -15.24 -3.56 -6.16
C ASP A 136 -14.18 -4.55 -6.65
N LEU A 137 -13.09 -4.69 -5.92
CA LEU A 137 -12.05 -5.68 -6.22
C LEU A 137 -12.58 -7.12 -6.09
N LEU A 138 -13.35 -7.45 -5.04
CA LEU A 138 -13.96 -8.77 -4.89
C LEU A 138 -14.88 -9.11 -6.06
N ARG A 139 -15.72 -8.17 -6.50
CA ARG A 139 -16.59 -8.36 -7.67
C ARG A 139 -15.80 -8.58 -8.95
N ALA A 140 -14.72 -7.81 -9.15
CA ALA A 140 -13.86 -7.96 -10.31
C ALA A 140 -13.18 -9.33 -10.33
N PHE A 141 -12.62 -9.77 -9.21
CA PHE A 141 -11.95 -11.07 -9.09
C PHE A 141 -12.92 -12.24 -9.27
N GLN A 142 -14.16 -12.08 -8.79
CA GLN A 142 -15.20 -13.09 -8.99
C GLN A 142 -15.61 -13.19 -10.46
N ARG A 143 -15.83 -12.05 -11.15
CA ARG A 143 -16.13 -12.03 -12.58
C ARG A 143 -15.03 -12.65 -13.44
N ALA A 144 -13.77 -12.39 -13.10
CA ALA A 144 -12.60 -12.94 -13.78
C ALA A 144 -12.30 -14.42 -13.41
N GLY A 145 -13.02 -15.00 -12.45
CA GLY A 145 -12.80 -16.40 -12.01
C GLY A 145 -11.46 -16.61 -11.31
N VAL A 146 -10.96 -15.61 -10.60
CA VAL A 146 -9.65 -15.61 -9.90
C VAL A 146 -9.76 -15.26 -8.42
N LYS A 147 -10.98 -15.17 -7.90
CA LYS A 147 -11.24 -14.80 -6.50
C LYS A 147 -10.47 -15.67 -5.50
N ASP A 148 -10.44 -16.98 -5.72
CA ASP A 148 -9.79 -17.90 -4.78
C ASP A 148 -8.27 -17.69 -4.69
N ILE A 149 -7.65 -17.17 -5.77
CA ILE A 149 -6.22 -16.85 -5.80
C ILE A 149 -5.94 -15.51 -5.09
N LEU A 150 -6.85 -14.55 -5.23
CA LEU A 150 -6.59 -13.14 -4.85
C LEU A 150 -7.23 -12.73 -3.52
N LYS A 151 -8.20 -13.51 -2.99
CA LYS A 151 -8.93 -13.09 -1.79
C LYS A 151 -8.02 -12.87 -0.58
N GLY A 152 -7.10 -13.80 -0.29
CA GLY A 152 -6.19 -13.65 0.84
C GLY A 152 -5.30 -12.41 0.71
N GLN A 153 -4.81 -12.13 -0.50
CA GLN A 153 -4.03 -10.92 -0.78
C GLN A 153 -4.84 -9.63 -0.62
N LEU A 154 -6.12 -9.68 -1.02
CA LEU A 154 -7.03 -8.55 -0.82
C LEU A 154 -7.29 -8.32 0.67
N ASP A 155 -7.51 -9.38 1.45
CA ASP A 155 -7.70 -9.30 2.90
C ASP A 155 -6.47 -8.65 3.57
N ASP A 156 -5.24 -9.02 3.18
CA ASP A 156 -3.99 -8.38 3.61
C ASP A 156 -3.96 -6.90 3.24
N PHE A 157 -4.24 -6.58 1.97
CA PHE A 157 -4.22 -5.20 1.49
C PHE A 157 -5.22 -4.31 2.24
N ILE A 158 -6.46 -4.77 2.40
CA ILE A 158 -7.50 -4.04 3.15
C ILE A 158 -7.11 -3.87 4.62
N THR A 159 -6.50 -4.91 5.23
CA THR A 159 -5.95 -4.81 6.58
C THR A 159 -4.86 -3.74 6.66
N PHE A 160 -3.93 -3.70 5.71
CA PHE A 160 -2.86 -2.71 5.68
C PHE A 160 -3.39 -1.28 5.48
N VAL A 161 -4.36 -1.11 4.58
CA VAL A 161 -5.03 0.20 4.40
C VAL A 161 -5.72 0.63 5.69
N SER A 162 -6.44 -0.29 6.35
CA SER A 162 -7.14 -0.01 7.60
C SER A 162 -6.17 0.33 8.74
N LEU A 163 -5.05 -0.38 8.87
CA LEU A 163 -4.01 -0.06 9.84
C LEU A 163 -3.42 1.35 9.66
N LEU A 164 -3.22 1.77 8.40
CA LEU A 164 -2.70 3.11 8.11
C LEU A 164 -3.71 4.23 8.34
N LYS A 165 -4.97 3.96 8.09
CA LYS A 165 -5.98 5.02 7.97
C LYS A 165 -7.03 4.98 9.07
N GLN A 166 -7.36 3.81 9.54
CA GLN A 166 -8.42 3.58 10.53
C GLN A 166 -8.01 2.46 11.51
N PRO A 167 -6.89 2.57 12.23
CA PRO A 167 -6.38 1.48 13.08
C PRO A 167 -7.37 1.03 14.15
N LYS A 168 -8.27 1.90 14.61
CA LYS A 168 -9.34 1.55 15.56
C LYS A 168 -10.38 0.57 15.00
N ARG A 169 -10.46 0.38 13.69
CA ARG A 169 -11.37 -0.60 13.07
C ARG A 169 -10.78 -2.02 13.06
N ILE A 170 -9.51 -2.17 13.41
CA ILE A 170 -8.85 -3.47 13.53
C ILE A 170 -9.06 -3.96 14.97
N ALA A 171 -9.99 -4.89 15.16
CA ALA A 171 -10.39 -5.38 16.49
C ALA A 171 -9.18 -5.92 17.29
N ASP A 172 -8.24 -6.61 16.67
CA ASP A 172 -7.06 -7.14 17.33
C ASP A 172 -6.14 -6.03 17.84
N VAL A 173 -5.98 -4.93 17.07
CA VAL A 173 -5.21 -3.77 17.53
C VAL A 173 -5.93 -3.09 18.69
N GLU A 174 -7.22 -2.85 18.57
CA GLU A 174 -8.01 -2.22 19.63
C GLU A 174 -8.01 -3.05 20.91
N ASN A 175 -8.28 -4.35 20.81
CA ASN A 175 -8.24 -5.26 21.96
C ASN A 175 -6.86 -5.33 22.63
N THR A 176 -5.79 -5.37 21.82
CA THR A 176 -4.41 -5.43 22.33
C THR A 176 -4.01 -4.14 23.04
N LEU A 177 -4.42 -2.99 22.54
CA LEU A 177 -4.04 -1.67 23.04
C LEU A 177 -4.99 -1.14 24.14
N ALA A 178 -6.18 -1.74 24.31
CA ALA A 178 -7.18 -1.24 25.22
C ALA A 178 -6.64 -1.09 26.66
N GLY A 179 -6.71 0.12 27.21
CA GLY A 179 -6.31 0.44 28.59
C GLY A 179 -4.81 0.35 28.87
N LYS A 180 -3.97 0.12 27.85
CA LYS A 180 -2.52 0.03 28.01
C LYS A 180 -1.86 1.39 27.80
N LYS A 181 -0.78 1.64 28.54
CA LYS A 181 0.19 2.69 28.23
C LYS A 181 1.17 2.15 27.20
N ILE A 182 1.42 2.90 26.14
CA ILE A 182 2.13 2.42 24.96
C ILE A 182 3.43 3.21 24.78
N ALA A 183 4.54 2.50 24.61
CA ALA A 183 5.70 3.05 23.93
C ALA A 183 5.55 2.77 22.43
N LEU A 184 5.52 3.81 21.60
CA LEU A 184 5.39 3.70 20.16
C LEU A 184 6.78 3.79 19.51
N TYR A 185 7.19 2.74 18.82
CA TYR A 185 8.46 2.72 18.09
C TYR A 185 8.21 2.84 16.58
N GLY A 186 8.67 3.94 16.01
CA GLY A 186 8.51 4.34 14.63
C GLY A 186 7.61 5.57 14.49
N ALA A 187 8.11 6.62 13.83
CA ALA A 187 7.40 7.88 13.59
C ALA A 187 7.06 8.09 12.10
N GLY A 188 7.20 7.05 11.29
CA GLY A 188 6.74 7.00 9.90
C GLY A 188 5.21 7.06 9.79
N GLY A 189 4.69 6.95 8.57
CA GLY A 189 3.24 7.06 8.31
C GLY A 189 2.37 6.15 9.17
N PHE A 190 2.81 4.91 9.43
CA PHE A 190 2.08 3.98 10.28
C PHE A 190 2.12 4.42 11.76
N GLY A 191 3.30 4.81 12.28
CA GLY A 191 3.40 5.34 13.65
C GLY A 191 2.53 6.58 13.85
N GLN A 192 2.47 7.48 12.87
CA GLN A 192 1.59 8.65 12.89
C GLN A 192 0.11 8.27 12.93
N ALA A 193 -0.32 7.24 12.17
CA ALA A 193 -1.68 6.74 12.19
C ALA A 193 -2.06 6.13 13.57
N ILE A 194 -1.15 5.35 14.16
CA ILE A 194 -1.33 4.82 15.53
C ILE A 194 -1.38 5.97 16.53
N TYR A 195 -0.49 6.95 16.45
CA TYR A 195 -0.52 8.10 17.34
C TYR A 195 -1.79 8.94 17.20
N ALA A 196 -2.27 9.16 15.98
CA ALA A 196 -3.54 9.86 15.76
C ALA A 196 -4.74 9.12 16.38
N ALA A 197 -4.73 7.78 16.35
CA ALA A 197 -5.79 6.95 16.92
C ALA A 197 -5.70 6.77 18.44
N TYR A 198 -4.49 6.58 18.96
CA TYR A 198 -4.23 6.15 20.35
C TYR A 198 -3.30 7.09 21.12
N GLY A 199 -3.07 8.32 20.66
CA GLY A 199 -2.10 9.27 21.24
C GLY A 199 -2.25 9.52 22.73
N LYS A 200 -3.48 9.42 23.29
CA LYS A 200 -3.72 9.53 24.73
C LYS A 200 -3.10 8.38 25.54
N GLN A 201 -2.82 7.25 24.92
CA GLN A 201 -2.21 6.08 25.52
C GLN A 201 -0.70 6.00 25.26
N VAL A 202 -0.20 6.78 24.26
CA VAL A 202 1.21 6.83 23.93
C VAL A 202 1.93 7.72 24.95
N THR A 203 2.72 7.08 25.81
CA THR A 203 3.51 7.76 26.86
C THR A 203 4.95 8.01 26.43
N VAL A 204 5.47 7.17 25.52
CA VAL A 204 6.82 7.29 24.95
C VAL A 204 6.73 7.07 23.46
N TRP A 205 7.30 7.96 22.65
CA TRP A 205 7.34 7.81 21.18
C TRP A 205 8.78 7.94 20.69
N VAL A 206 9.29 6.89 20.06
CA VAL A 206 10.70 6.85 19.65
C VAL A 206 10.84 6.55 18.17
N ASP A 207 11.94 7.04 17.58
CA ASP A 207 12.35 6.72 16.20
C ASP A 207 13.89 6.82 16.09
N GLY A 208 14.51 5.92 15.30
CA GLY A 208 15.93 5.99 15.01
C GLY A 208 16.36 7.28 14.31
N ASN A 209 15.45 7.88 13.52
CA ASN A 209 15.63 9.18 12.86
C ASN A 209 14.80 10.30 13.53
N TYR A 210 14.68 10.28 14.85
CA TYR A 210 13.83 11.17 15.63
C TYR A 210 14.00 12.66 15.27
N GLN A 211 15.19 13.09 14.90
CA GLN A 211 15.49 14.47 14.49
C GLN A 211 14.65 14.92 13.28
N LYS A 212 14.33 14.01 12.37
CA LYS A 212 13.47 14.25 11.21
C LYS A 212 12.05 14.63 11.62
N TYR A 213 11.62 14.20 12.80
CA TYR A 213 10.26 14.39 13.32
C TYR A 213 10.17 15.46 14.41
N SER A 214 11.24 16.21 14.65
CA SER A 214 11.30 17.29 15.66
C SER A 214 10.22 18.37 15.48
N GLN A 215 9.73 18.56 14.27
CA GLN A 215 8.65 19.53 13.96
C GLN A 215 7.24 18.98 14.25
N MET A 216 7.11 17.71 14.61
CA MET A 216 5.82 17.05 14.88
C MET A 216 5.35 17.23 16.33
N GLY A 217 5.46 18.42 16.87
CA GLY A 217 4.96 18.72 18.22
C GLY A 217 5.82 18.22 19.39
N GLY A 218 7.09 17.88 19.15
CA GLY A 218 8.07 17.67 20.21
C GLY A 218 8.03 16.35 20.96
N CYS A 219 7.28 15.34 20.46
CA CYS A 219 7.04 14.12 21.23
C CYS A 219 7.89 12.92 20.80
N VAL A 220 8.65 13.01 19.69
CA VAL A 220 9.49 11.88 19.24
C VAL A 220 10.90 12.01 19.79
N CYS A 221 11.34 11.00 20.54
CA CYS A 221 12.66 10.94 21.14
C CYS A 221 13.54 9.85 20.52
N PRO A 222 14.85 9.82 20.83
CA PRO A 222 15.73 8.74 20.41
C PRO A 222 15.32 7.39 21.01
N VAL A 223 15.76 6.30 20.38
CA VAL A 223 15.34 4.93 20.76
C VAL A 223 15.79 4.57 22.19
N GLU A 224 16.86 5.17 22.67
CA GLU A 224 17.39 5.00 24.04
C GLU A 224 16.36 5.34 25.12
N CYS A 225 15.41 6.26 24.81
CA CYS A 225 14.32 6.60 25.73
C CYS A 225 13.42 5.40 26.10
N LEU A 226 13.38 4.33 25.29
CA LEU A 226 12.68 3.11 25.66
C LEU A 226 13.29 2.48 26.92
N LEU A 227 14.60 2.47 27.04
CA LEU A 227 15.29 1.91 28.20
C LEU A 227 15.25 2.85 29.41
N GLU A 228 15.33 4.16 29.16
CA GLU A 228 15.32 5.18 30.21
C GLU A 228 13.95 5.34 30.88
N GLN A 229 12.86 5.03 30.15
CA GLN A 229 11.48 5.26 30.58
C GLN A 229 10.65 3.96 30.67
N GLN A 230 11.26 2.83 31.02
CA GLN A 230 10.60 1.52 31.08
C GLN A 230 9.36 1.47 31.98
N GLU A 231 9.33 2.28 33.03
CA GLU A 231 8.21 2.38 33.97
C GLU A 231 7.01 3.18 33.40
N ALA A 232 7.20 3.86 32.26
CA ALA A 232 6.19 4.75 31.69
C ALA A 232 5.17 4.04 30.80
N TYR A 233 5.43 2.78 30.41
CA TYR A 233 4.57 2.04 29.48
C TYR A 233 4.43 0.56 29.85
N ASP A 234 3.32 -0.03 29.42
CA ASP A 234 3.02 -1.45 29.63
C ASP A 234 3.52 -2.33 28.48
N MET A 235 3.66 -1.75 27.29
CA MET A 235 4.05 -2.46 26.07
C MET A 235 4.70 -1.53 25.02
N VAL A 236 5.50 -2.13 24.16
CA VAL A 236 6.06 -1.46 22.99
C VAL A 236 5.24 -1.86 21.75
N PHE A 237 4.69 -0.88 21.04
CA PHE A 237 4.06 -1.08 19.74
C PHE A 237 5.08 -0.69 18.65
N VAL A 238 5.51 -1.67 17.86
CA VAL A 238 6.48 -1.44 16.78
C VAL A 238 5.73 -1.08 15.50
N ALA A 239 5.83 0.17 15.08
CA ALA A 239 5.21 0.73 13.89
C ALA A 239 6.23 0.96 12.76
N ILE A 240 7.14 0.01 12.58
CA ILE A 240 8.17 0.04 11.52
C ILE A 240 7.75 -0.95 10.44
N LEU A 241 7.67 -0.50 9.19
CA LEU A 241 7.13 -1.26 8.07
C LEU A 241 8.13 -2.18 7.38
N ASN A 242 9.42 -1.98 7.59
CA ASN A 242 10.49 -2.80 7.02
C ASN A 242 11.52 -3.12 8.11
N VAL A 243 11.38 -4.26 8.74
CA VAL A 243 12.35 -4.83 9.69
C VAL A 243 13.35 -5.77 9.02
N GLY A 244 13.36 -5.88 7.71
CA GLY A 244 14.27 -6.70 6.93
C GLY A 244 14.80 -5.92 5.75
N GLY A 245 15.87 -5.18 5.96
CA GLY A 245 16.73 -4.61 4.93
C GLY A 245 18.08 -5.26 5.03
#